data_8bd985b8ec0849a7bb3efba6c46872e1
#
_entry.id   8bd985b8ec0849a7bb3efba6c46872e1
#
_cell.length_a   1.000
_cell.length_b   1.000
_cell.length_c   1.000
_cell.angle_alpha   90.00
_cell.angle_beta   90.00
_cell.angle_gamma   90.00
#
_symmetry.space_group_name_H-M   'P 1'
#
loop_
_entity.id
_entity.type
_entity.pdbx_description
1 polymer ?
#
loop_
_entity_poly.entity_id
_entity_poly.type
_entity_poly.pdbx_seq_one_letter_code
_entity_poly.pdbx_strand_id
1 'polypeptide(L)'
;MDIDPRRLPFLLSVAREGGIVAAADILMASPSAVSQQIQKLEEEVGLKLVERTTSGAILTPAGTIVAEAGERINADIEEALKALRPLTGQVTGTVTIGAFLTICRSTLIPALPDL
;
A
#
# COMPACT_ATOMS: atom_id res chain seq x y z
N MET A 1 -16.36 -9.39 -4.65
CA MET A 1 -15.62 -8.45 -3.84
C MET A 1 -14.16 -8.80 -3.90
N ASP A 2 -13.38 -8.01 -4.62
CA ASP A 2 -11.98 -8.26 -4.76
C ASP A 2 -11.22 -7.01 -4.53
N ILE A 3 -10.21 -7.05 -3.73
CA ILE A 3 -9.38 -5.89 -3.44
C ILE A 3 -8.10 -6.00 -4.22
N ASP A 4 -7.75 -4.93 -4.94
CA ASP A 4 -6.46 -4.87 -5.61
C ASP A 4 -5.43 -4.40 -4.57
N PRO A 5 -4.49 -5.25 -4.18
CA PRO A 5 -3.54 -4.87 -3.13
C PRO A 5 -2.71 -3.64 -3.47
N ARG A 6 -2.58 -3.32 -4.74
CA ARG A 6 -1.81 -2.14 -5.15
C ARG A 6 -2.48 -0.84 -4.76
N ARG A 7 -3.75 -0.89 -4.36
CA ARG A 7 -4.45 0.31 -3.92
C ARG A 7 -4.31 0.53 -2.43
N LEU A 8 -3.91 -0.50 -1.70
CA LEU A 8 -3.80 -0.39 -0.24
C LEU A 8 -2.84 0.70 0.23
N PRO A 9 -1.70 0.93 -0.43
CA PRO A 9 -0.81 2.00 0.02
C PRO A 9 -1.47 3.37 0.04
N PHE A 10 -2.44 3.61 -0.84
CA PHE A 10 -3.12 4.89 -0.86
C PHE A 10 -3.97 5.05 0.40
N LEU A 11 -4.67 4.00 0.81
CA LEU A 11 -5.48 4.06 2.01
C LEU A 11 -4.60 4.18 3.24
N LEU A 12 -3.49 3.44 3.29
CA LEU A 12 -2.59 3.50 4.42
C LEU A 12 -1.98 4.89 4.58
N SER A 13 -1.63 5.53 3.48
CA SER A 13 -1.05 6.85 3.54
C SER A 13 -2.06 7.88 4.00
N VAL A 14 -3.30 7.77 3.53
CA VAL A 14 -4.34 8.69 3.98
C VAL A 14 -4.56 8.53 5.48
N ALA A 15 -4.55 7.30 5.97
CA ALA A 15 -4.73 7.05 7.38
C ALA A 15 -3.59 7.62 8.22
N ARG A 16 -2.36 7.44 7.73
CA ARG A 16 -1.19 7.90 8.45
C ARG A 16 -1.06 9.39 8.45
N GLU A 17 -1.31 10.01 7.31
CA GLU A 17 -1.11 11.45 7.16
C GLU A 17 -2.32 12.28 7.55
N GLY A 18 -3.46 11.65 7.68
CA GLY A 18 -4.68 12.36 8.10
C GLY A 18 -5.36 13.15 7.00
N GLY A 19 -5.02 12.91 5.75
CA GLY A 19 -5.66 13.63 4.66
C GLY A 19 -5.15 13.21 3.31
N ILE A 20 -5.90 13.57 2.26
CA ILE A 20 -5.58 13.20 0.90
C ILE A 20 -4.37 13.97 0.37
N VAL A 21 -4.30 15.26 0.66
CA VAL A 21 -3.22 16.09 0.13
C VAL A 21 -1.87 15.66 0.72
N ALA A 22 -1.85 15.46 2.03
CA ALA A 22 -0.62 15.02 2.68
C ALA A 22 -0.20 13.63 2.20
N ALA A 23 -1.18 12.75 1.99
CA ALA A 23 -0.89 11.42 1.48
C ALA A 23 -0.31 11.50 0.07
N ALA A 24 -0.85 12.39 -0.76
CA ALA A 24 -0.38 12.58 -2.12
C ALA A 24 1.08 13.01 -2.14
N ASP A 25 1.45 13.89 -1.22
CA ASP A 25 2.82 14.35 -1.13
C ASP A 25 3.76 13.19 -0.84
N ILE A 26 3.41 12.37 0.11
CA ILE A 26 4.24 11.23 0.51
C ILE A 26 4.35 10.24 -0.65
N LEU A 27 3.27 10.04 -1.38
CA LEU A 27 3.24 9.05 -2.45
C LEU A 27 3.73 9.63 -3.78
N MET A 28 4.08 10.89 -3.80
CA MET A 28 4.54 11.57 -5.00
C MET A 28 3.49 11.44 -6.10
N ALA A 29 2.25 11.70 -5.72
CA ALA A 29 1.11 11.60 -6.62
C ALA A 29 0.27 12.86 -6.48
N SER A 30 -0.71 13.03 -7.35
CA SER A 30 -1.63 14.16 -7.21
C SER A 30 -2.75 13.80 -6.23
N PRO A 31 -3.33 14.77 -5.56
CA PRO A 31 -4.48 14.49 -4.70
C PRO A 31 -5.62 13.81 -5.46
N SER A 32 -5.82 14.17 -6.72
CA SER A 32 -6.82 13.56 -7.54
C SER A 32 -6.56 12.09 -7.76
N ALA A 33 -5.30 11.73 -7.99
CA ALA A 33 -4.93 10.33 -8.19
C ALA A 33 -5.17 9.52 -6.92
N VAL A 34 -4.83 10.10 -5.76
CA VAL A 34 -5.07 9.43 -4.49
C VAL A 34 -6.57 9.22 -4.28
N SER A 35 -7.37 10.25 -4.53
CA SER A 35 -8.81 10.15 -4.39
C SER A 35 -9.39 9.09 -5.29
N GLN A 36 -8.90 9.00 -6.52
CA GLN A 36 -9.38 8.01 -7.46
C GLN A 36 -9.07 6.60 -7.00
N GLN A 37 -7.88 6.39 -6.47
CA GLN A 37 -7.49 5.06 -5.99
C GLN A 37 -8.34 4.64 -4.78
N ILE A 38 -8.60 5.58 -3.88
CA ILE A 38 -9.47 5.31 -2.73
C ILE A 38 -10.88 4.98 -3.22
N GLN A 39 -11.38 5.74 -4.17
CA GLN A 39 -12.71 5.51 -4.69
C GLN A 39 -12.84 4.14 -5.35
N LYS A 40 -11.83 3.73 -6.10
CA LYS A 40 -11.85 2.42 -6.71
C LYS A 40 -11.80 1.31 -5.66
N LEU A 41 -11.04 1.52 -4.59
CA LEU A 41 -10.99 0.56 -3.52
C LEU A 41 -12.37 0.47 -2.84
N GLU A 42 -13.03 1.59 -2.65
CA GLU A 42 -14.37 1.59 -2.07
C GLU A 42 -15.35 0.84 -2.97
N GLU A 43 -15.21 0.98 -4.28
CA GLU A 43 -16.06 0.25 -5.20
C GLU A 43 -15.78 -1.25 -5.12
N GLU A 44 -14.53 -1.62 -4.93
CA GLU A 44 -14.18 -3.02 -4.84
C GLU A 44 -14.77 -3.70 -3.61
N VAL A 45 -14.81 -2.99 -2.48
CA VAL A 45 -15.35 -3.57 -1.28
C VAL A 45 -16.82 -3.26 -1.06
N GLY A 46 -17.35 -2.30 -1.80
CA GLY A 46 -18.75 -1.94 -1.65
C GLY A 46 -19.07 -1.12 -0.42
N LEU A 47 -18.09 -0.51 0.20
CA LEU A 47 -18.29 0.29 1.39
C LEU A 47 -17.43 1.52 1.35
N LYS A 48 -17.85 2.55 2.08
CA LYS A 48 -17.06 3.75 2.19
C LYS A 48 -15.92 3.44 3.13
N LEU A 49 -14.72 3.83 2.76
CA LEU A 49 -13.54 3.57 3.59
C LEU A 49 -12.98 4.85 4.22
N VAL A 50 -13.26 5.99 3.62
CA VAL A 50 -12.73 7.26 4.09
C VAL A 50 -13.84 8.28 4.15
N GLU A 51 -13.85 9.10 5.22
CA GLU A 51 -14.75 10.20 5.31
C GLU A 51 -13.98 11.48 5.35
N ARG A 52 -14.39 12.48 4.56
CA ARG A 52 -13.74 13.77 4.57
C ARG A 52 -14.24 14.58 5.71
N THR A 53 -13.35 15.27 6.38
CA THR A 53 -13.73 16.16 7.48
C THR A 53 -13.18 17.55 7.17
N THR A 54 -13.53 18.53 7.98
CA THR A 54 -13.04 19.87 7.76
C THR A 54 -11.54 19.96 7.96
N SER A 55 -10.96 19.07 8.76
CA SER A 55 -9.53 19.11 8.98
C SER A 55 -8.76 18.04 8.21
N GLY A 56 -9.40 17.28 7.40
CA GLY A 56 -8.68 16.25 6.64
C GLY A 56 -9.58 15.10 6.26
N ALA A 57 -9.12 13.90 6.51
CA ALA A 57 -9.87 12.70 6.20
C ALA A 57 -9.60 11.65 7.25
N ILE A 58 -10.62 10.90 7.61
CA ILE A 58 -10.48 9.84 8.59
C ILE A 58 -11.04 8.55 8.00
N LEU A 59 -10.62 7.43 8.55
CA LEU A 59 -11.11 6.16 8.09
C LEU A 59 -12.46 5.86 8.73
N THR A 60 -13.33 5.22 7.97
CA THR A 60 -14.54 4.66 8.52
C THR A 60 -14.17 3.36 9.24
N PRO A 61 -15.09 2.75 9.97
CA PRO A 61 -14.79 1.42 10.54
C PRO A 61 -14.39 0.41 9.48
N ALA A 62 -15.01 0.45 8.30
CA ALA A 62 -14.63 -0.43 7.21
C ALA A 62 -13.22 -0.10 6.73
N GLY A 63 -12.90 1.20 6.65
CA GLY A 63 -11.55 1.62 6.26
C GLY A 63 -10.50 1.14 7.23
N THR A 64 -10.82 1.14 8.51
CA THR A 64 -9.90 0.66 9.54
C THR A 64 -9.61 -0.82 9.35
N ILE A 65 -10.63 -1.61 9.05
CA ILE A 65 -10.45 -3.04 8.84
C ILE A 65 -9.53 -3.28 7.64
N VAL A 66 -9.75 -2.57 6.55
CA VAL A 66 -8.95 -2.75 5.34
C VAL A 66 -7.53 -2.25 5.56
N ALA A 67 -7.38 -1.12 6.26
CA ALA A 67 -6.06 -0.58 6.52
C ALA A 67 -5.24 -1.51 7.41
N GLU A 68 -5.86 -2.11 8.40
CA GLU A 68 -5.16 -3.06 9.26
C GLU A 68 -4.70 -4.27 8.47
N ALA A 69 -5.52 -4.73 7.53
CA ALA A 69 -5.10 -5.82 6.66
C ALA A 69 -3.91 -5.40 5.81
N GLY A 70 -3.92 -4.17 5.30
CA GLY A 70 -2.79 -3.65 4.53
C GLY A 70 -1.51 -3.59 5.35
N GLU A 71 -1.61 -3.20 6.61
CA GLU A 71 -0.45 -3.14 7.48
C GLU A 71 0.13 -4.54 7.71
N ARG A 72 -0.71 -5.52 7.88
CA ARG A 72 -0.25 -6.90 8.06
C ARG A 72 0.44 -7.42 6.81
N ILE A 73 -0.10 -7.09 5.63
CA ILE A 73 0.50 -7.48 4.37
C ILE A 73 1.90 -6.88 4.25
N ASN A 74 2.02 -5.59 4.57
CA ASN A 74 3.31 -4.92 4.51
C ASN A 74 4.31 -5.55 5.48
N ALA A 75 3.86 -5.87 6.68
CA ALA A 75 4.73 -6.48 7.67
C ALA A 75 5.20 -7.86 7.21
N ASP A 76 4.31 -8.62 6.60
CA ASP A 76 4.64 -9.95 6.11
C ASP A 76 5.66 -9.88 4.97
N ILE A 77 5.51 -8.91 4.09
CA ILE A 77 6.45 -8.73 3.01
C ILE A 77 7.83 -8.35 3.55
N GLU A 78 7.87 -7.46 4.53
CA GLU A 78 9.13 -7.06 5.11
C GLU A 78 9.82 -8.21 5.82
N GLU A 79 9.04 -9.04 6.46
CA GLU A 79 9.57 -10.19 7.14
C GLU A 79 10.17 -11.16 6.11
N ALA A 80 9.48 -11.36 4.99
CA ALA A 80 9.97 -12.22 3.94
C ALA A 80 11.28 -11.69 3.36
N LEU A 81 11.37 -10.38 3.17
CA LEU A 81 12.58 -9.78 2.64
C LEU A 81 13.74 -9.96 3.60
N LYS A 82 13.49 -9.86 4.88
CA LYS A 82 14.53 -10.08 5.86
C LYS A 82 15.01 -11.52 5.81
N ALA A 83 14.09 -12.45 5.67
CA ALA A 83 14.46 -13.87 5.65
C ALA A 83 15.21 -14.23 4.37
N LEU A 84 14.95 -13.51 3.29
CA LEU A 84 15.63 -13.79 2.05
C LEU A 84 17.02 -13.20 1.95
N ARG A 85 17.29 -12.17 2.72
CA ARG A 85 18.53 -11.47 2.64
C ARG A 85 19.77 -12.35 2.73
N PRO A 86 19.87 -13.25 3.69
CA PRO A 86 21.02 -14.11 3.77
C PRO A 86 21.14 -15.06 2.58
N LEU A 87 20.03 -15.39 1.97
CA LEU A 87 20.06 -16.32 0.87
C LEU A 87 20.53 -15.67 -0.44
N THR A 88 20.28 -14.42 -0.60
CA THR A 88 20.67 -13.74 -1.82
C THR A 88 22.13 -13.31 -1.72
N GLY A 89 22.57 -13.14 -0.50
CA GLY A 89 23.95 -12.78 -0.36
C GLY A 89 24.29 -11.40 -0.78
N GLN A 90 23.51 -10.71 -1.45
CA GLN A 90 23.80 -9.46 -1.79
C GLN A 90 22.76 -8.56 -1.98
N VAL A 91 21.80 -8.59 -1.28
CA VAL A 91 20.76 -7.70 -1.33
C VAL A 91 21.29 -6.49 -0.75
N THR A 92 21.39 -5.52 -1.48
CA THR A 92 21.94 -4.40 -0.92
C THR A 92 20.87 -3.46 -0.93
N GLY A 93 20.78 -2.62 -0.55
CA GLY A 93 19.86 -1.63 -0.55
C GLY A 93 18.64 -1.95 0.08
N THR A 94 17.83 -1.00 0.33
CA THR A 94 16.61 -1.28 0.94
C THR A 94 15.61 -1.35 -0.08
N VAL A 95 14.74 -2.23 0.03
CA VAL A 95 13.64 -2.40 -0.87
C VAL A 95 12.41 -1.98 -0.14
N THR A 96 11.76 -0.95 -0.60
CA THR A 96 10.54 -0.51 0.05
C THR A 96 9.42 -1.39 -0.43
N ILE A 97 8.32 -1.36 0.27
CA ILE A 97 7.17 -2.15 -0.10
C ILE A 97 6.74 -1.82 -1.52
N GLY A 98 6.71 -0.55 -1.86
CA GLY A 98 6.30 -0.16 -3.19
C GLY A 98 7.24 -0.73 -4.24
N ALA A 99 8.53 -0.67 -3.99
CA ALA A 99 9.49 -1.18 -4.93
C ALA A 99 9.36 -2.68 -5.07
N PHE A 100 9.10 -3.36 -3.97
CA PHE A 100 8.95 -4.79 -4.01
C PHE A 100 7.75 -5.17 -4.87
N LEU A 101 6.64 -4.50 -4.69
CA LEU A 101 5.45 -4.81 -5.46
C LEU A 101 5.68 -4.57 -6.95
N THR A 102 6.43 -3.56 -7.28
CA THR A 102 6.75 -3.28 -8.66
C THR A 102 7.62 -4.38 -9.25
N ILE A 103 8.60 -4.81 -8.52
CA ILE A 103 9.46 -5.89 -8.96
C ILE A 103 8.66 -7.15 -9.18
N CYS A 104 7.81 -7.49 -8.26
CA CYS A 104 7.01 -8.68 -8.40
C CYS A 104 6.14 -8.62 -9.62
N ARG A 105 5.64 -7.47 -9.92
CA ARG A 105 4.79 -7.35 -11.07
C ARG A 105 5.57 -7.48 -12.35
N SER A 106 6.74 -6.94 -12.41
CA SER A 106 7.46 -6.97 -13.64
C SER A 106 8.33 -8.17 -13.83
N THR A 107 9.00 -8.64 -12.86
CA THR A 107 9.86 -9.74 -13.10
C THR A 107 9.35 -10.91 -12.59
N LEU A 108 8.61 -10.82 -11.74
CA LEU A 108 8.08 -11.88 -11.22
C LEU A 108 8.94 -12.57 -10.56
N ILE A 109 9.45 -12.39 -9.88
CA ILE A 109 10.07 -13.15 -9.05
C ILE A 109 10.84 -14.13 -9.61
N PRO A 110 10.74 -14.52 -10.69
CA PRO A 110 11.52 -15.56 -11.16
C PRO A 110 12.88 -15.15 -10.97
N ALA A 111 12.99 -13.98 -11.01
CA ALA A 111 14.28 -13.54 -10.86
C ALA A 111 14.81 -13.89 -9.58
N LEU A 112 13.99 -14.16 -8.70
CA LEU A 112 14.44 -14.43 -7.49
C LEU A 112 15.21 -15.55 -7.50
N PRO A 113 14.84 -16.47 -8.03
CA PRO A 113 15.49 -17.68 -7.92
C PRO A 113 16.76 -17.56 -8.51
N ASP A 114 16.80 -16.88 -9.32
CA ASP A 114 17.92 -16.87 -9.86
C ASP A 114 18.69 -16.33 -9.08
N LEU A 115 18.12 -16.20 -8.55
CA LEU A 115 18.71 -15.68 -7.74
C LEU A 115 19.21 -16.37 -7.27
#